data_07fde60ced56c70b36daf0f162e2d005
#
_entry.id   07fde60ced56c70b36daf0f162e2d005
#
_cell.length_a   1.000
_cell.length_b   1.000
_cell.length_c   1.000
_cell.angle_alpha   90.00
_cell.angle_beta   90.00
_cell.angle_gamma   90.00
#
_symmetry.space_group_name_H-M   'P 1'
#
loop_
_entity.id
_entity.type
_entity.pdbx_description
1 polymer ?
#
loop_
_entity_poly.entity_id
_entity_poly.type
_entity_poly.pdbx_seq_one_letter_code
_entity_poly.pdbx_strand_id
1 'polypeptide(L)'
;MLLILLMLIGACGGSTGVGFKVQRCVILWKSGSAAMRKMVHPNSVNQVKSDNKILRPEALHHVWSYLILYLGVLLASFLLLSLDDMDFGTAISAVITCTNNIGPGINSVGPMENFSFLSDFSKAVLSADMLLGRLEIFPILVLLAPSVWRKSF
;
A
#
# COMPACT_ATOMS: atom_id res chain seq x y z
N MET A 1 -8.09 -12.32 -11.39
CA MET A 1 -8.72 -11.31 -10.52
C MET A 1 -8.49 -11.58 -9.03
N LEU A 2 -8.82 -12.75 -8.49
CA LEU A 2 -8.66 -13.08 -7.06
C LEU A 2 -7.20 -12.97 -6.60
N LEU A 3 -6.25 -13.39 -7.42
CA LEU A 3 -4.81 -13.27 -7.11
C LEU A 3 -4.36 -11.81 -6.93
N ILE A 4 -4.83 -10.88 -7.76
CA ILE A 4 -4.49 -9.44 -7.63
C ILE A 4 -5.02 -8.89 -6.30
N LEU A 5 -6.23 -9.26 -5.90
CA LEU A 5 -6.78 -8.85 -4.60
C LEU A 5 -5.96 -9.40 -3.42
N LEU A 6 -5.53 -10.65 -3.51
CA LEU A 6 -4.66 -11.24 -2.49
C LEU A 6 -3.28 -10.58 -2.45
N MET A 7 -2.73 -10.22 -3.60
CA MET A 7 -1.47 -9.46 -3.70
C MET A 7 -1.58 -8.07 -3.07
N LEU A 8 -2.71 -7.37 -3.25
CA LEU A 8 -2.97 -6.06 -2.64
C LEU A 8 -3.08 -6.12 -1.11
N ILE A 9 -3.75 -7.15 -0.58
CA ILE A 9 -3.91 -7.32 0.88
C ILE A 9 -2.57 -7.59 1.55
N GLY A 10 -1.67 -8.31 0.86
CA GLY A 10 -0.33 -8.59 1.34
C GLY A 10 -0.26 -9.58 2.51
N ALA A 11 0.80 -9.48 3.32
CA ALA A 11 1.11 -10.42 4.38
C ALA A 11 0.42 -10.11 5.73
N CYS A 12 0.45 -11.08 6.65
CA CYS A 12 -0.07 -10.93 8.00
C CYS A 12 0.68 -9.87 8.82
N GLY A 13 0.01 -9.30 9.81
CA GLY A 13 0.62 -8.40 10.79
C GLY A 13 1.71 -9.13 11.58
N GLY A 14 2.92 -8.53 11.65
CA GLY A 14 4.08 -9.15 12.29
C GLY A 14 4.97 -9.98 11.34
N SER A 15 4.55 -10.23 10.11
CA SER A 15 5.40 -10.78 9.07
C SER A 15 6.35 -9.71 8.50
N THR A 16 7.53 -10.13 8.05
CA THR A 16 8.45 -9.29 7.26
C THR A 16 7.92 -9.00 5.85
N GLY A 17 6.76 -9.55 5.51
CA GLY A 17 6.09 -9.33 4.24
C GLY A 17 5.66 -7.88 4.08
N VAL A 18 5.81 -7.39 2.87
CA VAL A 18 5.47 -6.03 2.44
C VAL A 18 4.00 -5.97 2.03
N GLY A 19 3.45 -4.78 1.93
CA GLY A 19 2.08 -4.53 1.49
C GLY A 19 1.21 -3.91 2.57
N PHE A 20 -0.09 -3.84 2.29
CA PHE A 20 -1.05 -3.14 3.15
C PHE A 20 -1.24 -3.78 4.54
N LYS A 21 -0.86 -5.06 4.71
CA LYS A 21 -1.01 -5.92 5.89
C LYS A 21 -2.49 -6.16 6.27
N VAL A 22 -2.84 -7.42 6.41
CA VAL A 22 -4.22 -7.86 6.77
C VAL A 22 -4.76 -7.15 8.01
N GLN A 23 -3.91 -6.88 8.99
CA GLN A 23 -4.30 -6.20 10.23
C GLN A 23 -4.86 -4.78 9.96
N ARG A 24 -4.23 -4.00 9.05
CA ARG A 24 -4.72 -2.68 8.66
C ARG A 24 -6.05 -2.78 7.92
N CYS A 25 -6.21 -3.79 7.06
CA CYS A 25 -7.46 -4.06 6.36
C CYS A 25 -8.63 -4.32 7.32
N VAL A 26 -8.40 -5.15 8.35
CA VAL A 26 -9.39 -5.45 9.40
C VAL A 26 -9.75 -4.19 10.21
N ILE A 27 -8.75 -3.36 10.56
CA ILE A 27 -8.98 -2.11 11.28
C ILE A 27 -9.82 -1.15 10.44
N LEU A 28 -9.53 -1.00 9.14
CA LEU A 28 -10.32 -0.16 8.24
C LEU A 28 -11.76 -0.66 8.10
N TRP A 29 -11.97 -1.96 7.94
CA TRP A 29 -13.30 -2.55 7.87
C TRP A 29 -14.11 -2.30 9.14
N LYS A 30 -13.51 -2.52 10.30
CA LYS A 30 -14.14 -2.25 11.60
C LYS A 30 -14.41 -0.75 11.79
N SER A 31 -13.48 0.13 11.38
CA SER A 31 -13.65 1.58 11.43
C SER A 31 -14.82 2.04 10.54
N GLY A 32 -14.88 1.55 9.30
CA GLY A 32 -15.99 1.83 8.39
C GLY A 32 -17.34 1.36 8.95
N SER A 33 -17.39 0.14 9.49
CA SER A 33 -18.60 -0.41 10.13
C SER A 33 -19.01 0.40 11.36
N ALA A 34 -18.07 0.86 12.16
CA ALA A 34 -18.34 1.72 13.32
C ALA A 34 -18.87 3.10 12.89
N ALA A 35 -18.32 3.67 11.81
CA ALA A 35 -18.79 4.94 11.24
C ALA A 35 -20.23 4.81 10.73
N MET A 36 -20.56 3.74 10.01
CA MET A 36 -21.93 3.47 9.55
C MET A 36 -22.92 3.32 10.72
N ARG A 37 -22.54 2.59 11.78
CA ARG A 37 -23.38 2.44 12.98
C ARG A 37 -23.60 3.78 13.69
N LYS A 38 -22.60 4.65 13.72
CA LYS A 38 -22.72 5.98 14.30
C LYS A 38 -23.68 6.88 13.52
N MET A 39 -23.80 6.70 12.20
CA MET A 39 -24.79 7.43 11.38
C MET A 39 -26.23 7.01 11.73
N VAL A 40 -26.45 5.72 12.01
CA VAL A 40 -27.79 5.19 12.37
C VAL A 40 -28.11 5.48 13.84
N HIS A 41 -27.13 5.41 14.73
CA HIS A 41 -27.30 5.63 16.19
C HIS A 41 -26.26 6.64 16.70
N PRO A 42 -26.49 7.96 16.58
CA PRO A 42 -25.49 8.98 16.87
C PRO A 42 -25.01 9.01 18.33
N ASN A 43 -25.82 8.55 19.26
CA ASN A 43 -25.51 8.50 20.70
C ASN A 43 -24.77 7.22 21.13
N SER A 44 -24.48 6.30 20.21
CA SER A 44 -23.75 5.07 20.54
C SER A 44 -22.23 5.32 20.62
N VAL A 45 -21.63 4.95 21.74
CA VAL A 45 -20.16 4.97 21.89
C VAL A 45 -19.59 3.70 21.26
N ASN A 46 -19.34 3.75 19.96
CA ASN A 46 -18.73 2.63 19.24
C ASN A 46 -17.22 2.73 19.30
N GLN A 47 -16.59 1.93 20.15
CA GLN A 47 -15.13 1.79 20.23
C GLN A 47 -14.67 0.72 19.27
N VAL A 48 -13.73 1.07 18.38
CA VAL A 48 -13.07 0.08 17.50
C VAL A 48 -12.07 -0.71 18.33
N LYS A 49 -12.29 -2.03 18.44
CA LYS A 49 -11.40 -2.94 19.17
C LYS A 49 -10.60 -3.79 18.18
N SER A 50 -9.27 -3.83 18.34
CA SER A 50 -8.37 -4.78 17.70
C SER A 50 -7.65 -5.58 18.78
N ASP A 51 -7.66 -6.90 18.69
CA ASP A 51 -7.03 -7.83 19.66
C ASP A 51 -7.37 -7.51 21.11
N ASN A 52 -8.65 -7.32 21.41
CA ASN A 52 -9.17 -6.96 22.76
C ASN A 52 -8.68 -5.61 23.32
N LYS A 53 -7.94 -4.80 22.55
CA LYS A 53 -7.51 -3.46 22.94
C LYS A 53 -8.34 -2.42 22.21
N ILE A 54 -8.76 -1.38 22.94
CA ILE A 54 -9.44 -0.22 22.37
C ILE A 54 -8.40 0.57 21.58
N LEU A 55 -8.65 0.76 20.27
CA LEU A 55 -7.77 1.57 19.44
C LEU A 55 -7.97 3.05 19.75
N ARG A 56 -6.87 3.75 20.00
CA ARG A 56 -6.88 5.21 20.13
C ARG A 56 -7.22 5.86 18.78
N PRO A 57 -7.93 7.00 18.75
CA PRO A 57 -8.25 7.69 17.51
C PRO A 57 -7.01 8.05 16.67
N GLU A 58 -5.88 8.31 17.32
CA GLU A 58 -4.59 8.56 16.66
C GLU A 58 -4.14 7.37 15.80
N ALA A 59 -4.29 6.14 16.30
CA ALA A 59 -3.93 4.94 15.55
C ALA A 59 -4.79 4.76 14.28
N LEU A 60 -6.06 5.14 14.34
CA LEU A 60 -6.95 5.14 13.17
C LEU A 60 -6.49 6.16 12.11
N HIS A 61 -6.11 7.38 12.52
CA HIS A 61 -5.58 8.38 11.62
C HIS A 61 -4.31 7.89 10.90
N HIS A 62 -3.40 7.22 11.61
CA HIS A 62 -2.20 6.63 10.99
C HIS A 62 -2.53 5.58 9.94
N VAL A 63 -3.53 4.72 10.19
CA VAL A 63 -3.96 3.69 9.21
C VAL A 63 -4.57 4.34 7.97
N TRP A 64 -5.41 5.36 8.13
CA TRP A 64 -6.00 6.09 7.01
C TRP A 64 -4.95 6.86 6.20
N SER A 65 -4.03 7.55 6.86
CA SER A 65 -2.92 8.25 6.19
C SER A 65 -2.06 7.29 5.38
N TYR A 66 -1.75 6.12 5.95
CA TYR A 66 -1.01 5.08 5.23
C TYR A 66 -1.75 4.60 3.98
N LEU A 67 -3.07 4.36 4.08
CA LEU A 67 -3.87 3.94 2.94
C LEU A 67 -3.83 4.96 1.82
N ILE A 68 -4.02 6.25 2.14
CA ILE A 68 -4.00 7.33 1.15
C ILE A 68 -2.62 7.40 0.47
N LEU A 69 -1.54 7.34 1.24
CA LEU A 69 -0.19 7.34 0.70
C LEU A 69 0.11 6.12 -0.17
N TYR A 70 -0.29 4.93 0.28
CA TYR A 70 -0.12 3.70 -0.47
C TYR A 70 -0.86 3.74 -1.82
N LEU A 71 -2.12 4.17 -1.82
CA LEU A 71 -2.88 4.36 -3.06
C LEU A 71 -2.28 5.45 -3.94
N GLY A 72 -1.76 6.53 -3.33
CA GLY A 72 -1.06 7.60 -4.04
C GLY A 72 0.18 7.09 -4.77
N VAL A 73 1.00 6.28 -4.11
CA VAL A 73 2.18 5.65 -4.74
C VAL A 73 1.75 4.74 -5.88
N LEU A 74 0.78 3.84 -5.66
CA LEU A 74 0.28 2.94 -6.71
C LEU A 74 -0.21 3.71 -7.94
N LEU A 75 -0.98 4.78 -7.74
CA LEU A 75 -1.50 5.61 -8.84
C LEU A 75 -0.37 6.36 -9.55
N ALA A 76 0.57 6.94 -8.81
CA ALA A 76 1.69 7.67 -9.41
C ALA A 76 2.55 6.74 -10.26
N SER A 77 2.91 5.58 -9.74
CA SER A 77 3.70 4.58 -10.46
C SER A 77 2.96 4.04 -11.68
N PHE A 78 1.66 3.78 -11.54
CA PHE A 78 0.84 3.36 -12.68
C PHE A 78 0.80 4.42 -13.79
N LEU A 79 0.63 5.70 -13.44
CA LEU A 79 0.65 6.78 -14.42
C LEU A 79 2.02 6.92 -15.10
N LEU A 80 3.11 6.75 -14.36
CA LEU A 80 4.47 6.78 -14.93
C LEU A 80 4.72 5.61 -15.88
N LEU A 81 4.26 4.39 -15.54
CA LEU A 81 4.36 3.23 -16.42
C LEU A 81 3.46 3.34 -17.64
N SER A 82 2.35 4.07 -17.54
CA SER A 82 1.43 4.32 -18.67
C SER A 82 2.05 5.16 -19.78
N LEU A 83 3.21 5.78 -19.55
CA LEU A 83 3.99 6.48 -20.59
C LEU A 83 4.72 5.49 -21.52
N ASP A 84 4.94 4.26 -21.08
CA ASP A 84 5.41 3.15 -21.90
C ASP A 84 4.18 2.46 -22.53
N ASP A 85 4.23 2.13 -23.81
CA ASP A 85 3.14 1.47 -24.55
C ASP A 85 2.91 0.02 -24.07
N MET A 86 2.51 -0.13 -22.78
CA MET A 86 2.25 -1.42 -22.16
C MET A 86 0.76 -1.71 -22.05
N ASP A 87 0.41 -3.00 -22.12
CA ASP A 87 -0.93 -3.45 -21.82
C ASP A 87 -1.33 -3.07 -20.38
N PHE A 88 -2.55 -2.56 -20.24
CA PHE A 88 -3.12 -2.11 -18.96
C PHE A 88 -3.02 -3.16 -17.85
N GLY A 89 -3.31 -4.42 -18.17
CA GLY A 89 -3.22 -5.52 -17.23
C GLY A 89 -1.80 -5.81 -16.76
N THR A 90 -0.83 -5.69 -17.66
CA THR A 90 0.60 -5.85 -17.38
C THR A 90 1.10 -4.71 -16.50
N ALA A 91 0.78 -3.46 -16.82
CA ALA A 91 1.20 -2.29 -16.04
C ALA A 91 0.66 -2.35 -14.60
N ILE A 92 -0.64 -2.59 -14.40
CA ILE A 92 -1.23 -2.72 -13.06
C ILE A 92 -0.58 -3.87 -12.28
N SER A 93 -0.42 -5.04 -12.89
CA SER A 93 0.17 -6.18 -12.19
C SER A 93 1.63 -5.94 -11.83
N ALA A 94 2.41 -5.30 -12.70
CA ALA A 94 3.80 -4.94 -12.44
C ALA A 94 3.92 -3.98 -11.25
N VAL A 95 3.12 -2.92 -11.21
CA VAL A 95 3.11 -1.97 -10.08
C VAL A 95 2.75 -2.68 -8.77
N ILE A 96 1.66 -3.46 -8.75
CA ILE A 96 1.21 -4.15 -7.53
C ILE A 96 2.27 -5.14 -7.03
N THR A 97 2.86 -5.93 -7.91
CA THR A 97 3.85 -6.93 -7.52
C THR A 97 5.15 -6.30 -7.04
N CYS A 98 5.61 -5.23 -7.67
CA CYS A 98 6.81 -4.51 -7.27
C CYS A 98 6.61 -3.76 -5.94
N THR A 99 5.52 -3.01 -5.78
CA THR A 99 5.22 -2.30 -4.52
C THR A 99 5.07 -3.25 -3.35
N ASN A 100 4.47 -4.42 -3.55
CA ASN A 100 4.30 -5.44 -2.50
C ASN A 100 5.49 -6.40 -2.38
N ASN A 101 6.52 -6.26 -3.20
CA ASN A 101 7.70 -7.13 -3.23
C ASN A 101 7.36 -8.62 -3.31
N ILE A 102 6.38 -8.99 -4.15
CA ILE A 102 5.94 -10.37 -4.35
C ILE A 102 6.81 -11.06 -5.40
N GLY A 103 7.18 -10.34 -6.46
CA GLY A 103 8.01 -10.82 -7.56
C GLY A 103 7.20 -11.12 -8.82
N PRO A 104 6.56 -12.29 -8.96
CA PRO A 104 5.82 -12.60 -10.17
C PRO A 104 4.51 -11.81 -10.26
N GLY A 105 4.24 -11.25 -11.44
CA GLY A 105 2.99 -10.59 -11.78
C GLY A 105 2.07 -11.49 -12.61
N ILE A 106 1.24 -10.87 -13.41
CA ILE A 106 0.29 -11.50 -14.32
C ILE A 106 0.60 -11.00 -15.74
N ASN A 107 0.17 -11.72 -16.75
CA ASN A 107 0.45 -11.47 -18.18
C ASN A 107 1.97 -11.47 -18.45
N SER A 108 2.48 -10.45 -19.14
CA SER A 108 3.88 -10.36 -19.58
C SER A 108 4.91 -10.21 -18.46
N VAL A 109 4.48 -10.05 -17.19
CA VAL A 109 5.33 -10.08 -15.99
C VAL A 109 5.04 -11.32 -15.12
N GLY A 110 4.51 -12.37 -15.75
CA GLY A 110 4.21 -13.65 -15.11
C GLY A 110 5.45 -14.39 -14.61
N PRO A 111 5.26 -15.52 -13.89
CA PRO A 111 6.37 -16.29 -13.29
C PRO A 111 7.31 -16.95 -14.32
N MET A 112 6.91 -17.07 -15.58
CA MET A 112 7.70 -17.61 -16.69
C MET A 112 8.35 -16.51 -17.55
N GLU A 113 8.00 -15.26 -17.29
CA GLU A 113 8.43 -14.08 -18.04
C GLU A 113 9.43 -13.25 -17.20
N ASN A 114 10.01 -12.23 -17.81
CA ASN A 114 10.96 -11.36 -17.14
C ASN A 114 10.65 -9.87 -17.45
N PHE A 115 11.22 -8.98 -16.66
CA PHE A 115 11.04 -7.52 -16.81
C PHE A 115 11.98 -6.93 -17.89
N SER A 116 12.63 -7.73 -18.72
CA SER A 116 13.63 -7.25 -19.70
C SER A 116 13.02 -6.38 -20.81
N PHE A 117 11.76 -6.62 -21.16
CA PHE A 117 11.04 -5.87 -22.21
C PHE A 117 10.68 -4.44 -21.83
N LEU A 118 10.73 -4.10 -20.53
CA LEU A 118 10.44 -2.75 -20.07
C LEU A 118 11.56 -1.78 -20.46
N SER A 119 11.18 -0.49 -20.62
CA SER A 119 12.14 0.59 -20.76
C SER A 119 12.98 0.77 -19.48
N ASP A 120 14.16 1.37 -19.62
CA ASP A 120 15.02 1.62 -18.46
C ASP A 120 14.38 2.60 -17.47
N PHE A 121 13.54 3.51 -17.96
CA PHE A 121 12.74 4.41 -17.13
C PHE A 121 11.74 3.62 -16.27
N SER A 122 10.95 2.73 -16.88
CA SER A 122 9.98 1.91 -16.16
C SER A 122 10.65 0.97 -15.14
N LYS A 123 11.82 0.43 -15.47
CA LYS A 123 12.63 -0.35 -14.52
C LYS A 123 13.07 0.49 -13.32
N ALA A 124 13.49 1.74 -13.54
CA ALA A 124 13.87 2.64 -12.45
C ALA A 124 12.69 2.96 -11.52
N VAL A 125 11.50 3.25 -12.10
CA VAL A 125 10.27 3.49 -11.34
C VAL A 125 9.90 2.27 -10.49
N LEU A 126 9.85 1.08 -11.10
CA LEU A 126 9.52 -0.15 -10.39
C LEU A 126 10.55 -0.49 -9.29
N SER A 127 11.83 -0.20 -9.51
CA SER A 127 12.87 -0.35 -8.48
C SER A 127 12.65 0.59 -7.30
N ALA A 128 12.24 1.83 -7.56
CA ALA A 128 11.86 2.78 -6.51
C ALA A 128 10.62 2.30 -5.75
N ASP A 129 9.61 1.73 -6.44
CA ASP A 129 8.43 1.16 -5.81
C ASP A 129 8.77 -0.02 -4.89
N MET A 130 9.70 -0.88 -5.29
CA MET A 130 10.19 -1.97 -4.45
C MET A 130 10.84 -1.44 -3.16
N LEU A 131 11.62 -0.37 -3.24
CA LEU A 131 12.24 0.27 -2.07
C LEU A 131 11.18 0.92 -1.17
N LEU A 132 10.22 1.66 -1.74
CA LEU A 132 9.12 2.28 -1.02
C LEU A 132 8.26 1.25 -0.29
N GLY A 133 7.95 0.15 -0.97
CA GLY A 133 7.23 -0.97 -0.38
C GLY A 133 8.00 -1.58 0.79
N ARG A 134 9.30 -1.90 0.61
CA ARG A 134 10.11 -2.60 1.60
C ARG A 134 10.36 -1.80 2.88
N LEU A 135 10.61 -0.52 2.76
CA LEU A 135 10.96 0.36 3.89
C LEU A 135 9.75 0.92 4.63
N GLU A 136 8.54 0.47 4.29
CA GLU A 136 7.28 1.07 4.75
C GLU A 136 7.27 2.59 4.49
N ILE A 137 6.40 3.08 3.66
CA ILE A 137 6.35 4.43 3.07
C ILE A 137 6.67 5.57 4.07
N PHE A 138 6.28 5.44 5.35
CA PHE A 138 6.50 6.47 6.38
C PHE A 138 7.97 6.79 6.67
N PRO A 139 8.88 5.84 6.94
CA PRO A 139 10.29 6.13 7.19
C PRO A 139 10.96 6.89 6.04
N ILE A 140 10.64 6.54 4.81
CA ILE A 140 11.19 7.23 3.63
C ILE A 140 10.68 8.67 3.54
N LEU A 141 9.37 8.89 3.74
CA LEU A 141 8.79 10.23 3.72
C LEU A 141 9.36 11.11 4.82
N VAL A 142 9.59 10.55 6.00
CA VAL A 142 10.26 11.26 7.11
C VAL A 142 11.70 11.63 6.73
N LEU A 143 12.43 10.72 6.08
CA LEU A 143 13.80 10.97 5.60
C LEU A 143 13.84 12.07 4.53
N LEU A 144 12.87 12.10 3.61
CA LEU A 144 12.77 13.09 2.55
C LEU A 144 12.22 14.44 3.03
N ALA A 145 11.58 14.48 4.21
CA ALA A 145 11.00 15.71 4.73
C ALA A 145 12.11 16.67 5.24
N PRO A 146 12.33 17.85 4.61
CA PRO A 146 13.38 18.77 5.00
C PRO A 146 13.20 19.32 6.43
N SER A 147 11.99 19.24 6.99
CA SER A 147 11.71 19.66 8.36
C SER A 147 12.39 18.80 9.42
N VAL A 148 12.71 17.53 9.12
CA VAL A 148 13.41 16.62 10.04
C VAL A 148 14.88 16.98 10.14
N TRP A 149 15.49 17.36 9.02
CA TRP A 149 16.89 17.78 8.95
C TRP A 149 17.13 19.17 9.56
N ARG A 150 16.08 20.01 9.61
CA ARG A 150 16.15 21.38 10.10
C ARG A 150 16.02 21.50 11.63
N LYS A 151 15.54 20.46 12.32
CA LYS A 151 15.37 20.44 13.79
C LYS A 151 16.56 19.88 14.54
N SER A 152 17.67 19.59 13.88
CA SER A 152 18.88 19.01 14.51
C SER A 152 19.95 20.04 14.88
N PHE A 153 19.59 21.34 15.01
CA PHE A 153 20.49 22.36 15.57
C PHE A 153 19.71 23.36 16.40
#